data_4f021baa16aa1f96fb8fbb4519f18abf
#
_entry.id   4f021baa16aa1f96fb8fbb4519f18abf
#
_cell.length_a   1.000
_cell.length_b   1.000
_cell.length_c   1.000
_cell.angle_alpha   90.00
_cell.angle_beta   90.00
_cell.angle_gamma   90.00
#
_symmetry.space_group_name_H-M   'P 1'
#
loop_
_entity.id
_entity.type
_entity.pdbx_description
1 polymer ?
#
loop_
_entity_poly.entity_id
_entity_poly.type
_entity_poly.pdbx_seq_one_letter_code
_entity_poly.pdbx_strand_id
1 'polypeptide(L)'
;WRYCVRTLWGVLWYTIWLKVIEIPADPVISDPFMAVILGGLFMGSFLGIVFLNNGSTGGVDIVAMIVNKYKHLPMGRVLMACDIVIILCAYFLPEIKELPFGQGLEKILFGLCYTFMAGTAVDWVLNRTRQSVQFFIFSTKYEEIAEAIMTQVPRGVTLMDAQGGYSKEPMKVVTTIARQHESATIFRLVNAIDPNAFVSQSQVRGVFGQGFESIKERA
;
A
#
# COMPACT_ATOMS: atom_id res chain seq x y z
N TRP A 1 8.29 -20.54 -9.48
CA TRP A 1 8.50 -21.44 -8.33
C TRP A 1 8.38 -20.71 -6.97
N ARG A 2 9.08 -19.62 -6.75
CA ARG A 2 9.06 -18.90 -5.44
C ARG A 2 7.66 -18.44 -5.02
N TYR A 3 6.85 -17.99 -5.97
CA TYR A 3 5.45 -17.59 -5.72
C TYR A 3 4.60 -18.81 -5.28
N CYS A 4 4.64 -19.90 -6.02
CA CYS A 4 3.88 -21.11 -5.70
C CYS A 4 4.27 -21.68 -4.31
N VAL A 5 5.56 -21.73 -3.98
CA VAL A 5 6.03 -22.21 -2.68
C VAL A 5 5.50 -21.33 -1.54
N ARG A 6 5.54 -19.99 -1.68
CA ARG A 6 5.01 -19.07 -0.67
C ARG A 6 3.51 -19.21 -0.49
N THR A 7 2.78 -19.38 -1.60
CA THR A 7 1.32 -19.58 -1.56
C THR A 7 0.97 -20.89 -0.87
N LEU A 8 1.62 -22.01 -1.25
CA LEU A 8 1.41 -23.31 -0.60
C LEU A 8 1.72 -23.27 0.91
N TRP A 9 2.82 -22.61 1.28
CA TRP A 9 3.20 -22.43 2.68
C TRP A 9 2.17 -21.61 3.44
N GLY A 10 1.67 -20.53 2.84
CA GLY A 10 0.62 -19.69 3.42
C GLY A 10 -0.70 -20.45 3.62
N VAL A 11 -1.13 -21.22 2.61
CA VAL A 11 -2.35 -22.04 2.70
C VAL A 11 -2.22 -23.12 3.75
N LEU A 12 -1.05 -23.77 3.88
CA LEU A 12 -0.79 -24.78 4.91
C LEU A 12 -0.93 -24.18 6.33
N TRP A 13 -0.27 -23.06 6.59
CA TRP A 13 -0.37 -22.35 7.87
C TRP A 13 -1.79 -21.89 8.17
N TYR A 14 -2.48 -21.32 7.18
CA TYR A 14 -3.87 -20.92 7.31
C TYR A 14 -4.76 -22.10 7.73
N THR A 15 -4.59 -23.26 7.09
CA THR A 15 -5.35 -24.47 7.41
C THR A 15 -5.05 -24.98 8.84
N ILE A 16 -3.77 -24.92 9.28
CA ILE A 16 -3.38 -25.30 10.63
C ILE A 16 -4.05 -24.39 11.66
N TRP A 17 -3.94 -23.07 11.47
CA TRP A 17 -4.52 -22.09 12.40
C TRP A 17 -6.04 -22.15 12.47
N LEU A 18 -6.74 -22.43 11.37
CA LEU A 18 -8.19 -22.65 11.38
C LEU A 18 -8.61 -23.85 12.26
N LYS A 19 -7.73 -24.84 12.44
CA LYS A 19 -8.01 -26.00 13.33
C LYS A 19 -7.60 -25.73 14.78
N VAL A 20 -6.63 -24.87 15.01
CA VAL A 20 -6.10 -24.57 16.35
C VAL A 20 -6.91 -23.48 17.04
N ILE A 21 -7.40 -22.50 16.28
CA ILE A 21 -8.20 -21.41 16.85
C ILE A 21 -9.65 -21.90 16.99
N GLU A 22 -10.09 -22.07 18.22
CA GLU A 22 -11.50 -22.31 18.52
C GLU A 22 -12.29 -21.03 18.28
N ILE A 23 -13.34 -21.15 17.47
CA ILE A 23 -14.25 -20.03 17.20
C ILE A 23 -15.12 -19.84 18.44
N PRO A 24 -15.15 -18.64 19.06
CA PRO A 24 -16.02 -18.36 20.20
C PRO A 24 -17.49 -18.64 19.84
N ALA A 25 -18.23 -19.26 20.76
CA ALA A 25 -19.66 -19.54 20.55
C ALA A 25 -20.48 -18.26 20.42
N ASP A 26 -20.06 -17.19 21.12
CA ASP A 26 -20.69 -15.88 21.04
C ASP A 26 -19.89 -14.96 20.14
N PRO A 27 -20.54 -14.15 19.30
CA PRO A 27 -19.85 -13.20 18.44
C PRO A 27 -19.15 -12.12 19.28
N VAL A 28 -17.88 -11.86 19.00
CA VAL A 28 -17.09 -10.80 19.67
C VAL A 28 -17.70 -9.42 19.43
N ILE A 29 -18.33 -9.23 18.27
CA ILE A 29 -19.02 -8.00 17.89
C ILE A 29 -20.47 -8.36 17.58
N SER A 30 -21.39 -7.86 18.40
CA SER A 30 -22.82 -8.16 18.27
C SER A 30 -23.49 -7.43 17.11
N ASP A 31 -22.96 -6.26 16.72
CA ASP A 31 -23.49 -5.47 15.61
C ASP A 31 -22.94 -6.00 14.27
N PRO A 32 -23.80 -6.52 13.36
CA PRO A 32 -23.37 -7.05 12.08
C PRO A 32 -22.68 -6.02 11.19
N PHE A 33 -23.12 -4.76 11.21
CA PHE A 33 -22.52 -3.69 10.41
C PHE A 33 -21.09 -3.37 10.86
N MET A 34 -20.88 -3.25 12.18
CA MET A 34 -19.54 -3.05 12.74
C MET A 34 -18.62 -4.25 12.46
N ALA A 35 -19.14 -5.48 12.56
CA ALA A 35 -18.40 -6.69 12.23
C ALA A 35 -17.94 -6.72 10.77
N VAL A 36 -18.78 -6.28 9.84
CA VAL A 36 -18.48 -6.18 8.41
C VAL A 36 -17.36 -5.15 8.14
N ILE A 37 -17.46 -3.96 8.75
CA ILE A 37 -16.46 -2.90 8.57
C ILE A 37 -15.10 -3.36 9.11
N LEU A 38 -15.04 -3.78 10.36
CA LEU A 38 -13.79 -4.20 10.99
C LEU A 38 -13.21 -5.46 10.34
N GLY A 39 -14.06 -6.43 10.04
CA GLY A 39 -13.66 -7.65 9.32
C GLY A 39 -13.04 -7.34 7.97
N GLY A 40 -13.68 -6.47 7.18
CA GLY A 40 -13.17 -6.02 5.89
C GLY A 40 -11.83 -5.28 6.00
N LEU A 41 -11.70 -4.35 6.96
CA LEU A 41 -10.45 -3.62 7.19
C LEU A 41 -9.29 -4.56 7.59
N PHE A 42 -9.52 -5.45 8.55
CA PHE A 42 -8.49 -6.39 8.99
C PHE A 42 -8.11 -7.37 7.88
N MET A 43 -9.10 -8.01 7.26
CA MET A 43 -8.85 -8.97 6.19
C MET A 43 -8.12 -8.34 5.01
N GLY A 44 -8.57 -7.16 4.56
CA GLY A 44 -7.91 -6.43 3.49
C GLY A 44 -6.49 -6.00 3.85
N SER A 45 -6.25 -5.57 5.09
CA SER A 45 -4.91 -5.19 5.56
C SER A 45 -3.96 -6.39 5.55
N PHE A 46 -4.38 -7.54 6.07
CA PHE A 46 -3.57 -8.76 6.06
C PHE A 46 -3.33 -9.26 4.64
N LEU A 47 -4.33 -9.23 3.77
CA LEU A 47 -4.19 -9.59 2.37
C LEU A 47 -3.19 -8.66 1.65
N GLY A 48 -3.23 -7.36 1.94
CA GLY A 48 -2.25 -6.39 1.47
C GLY A 48 -0.81 -6.74 1.88
N ILE A 49 -0.60 -7.19 3.12
CA ILE A 49 0.71 -7.67 3.60
C ILE A 49 1.17 -8.93 2.85
N VAL A 50 0.25 -9.86 2.58
CA VAL A 50 0.55 -11.06 1.78
C VAL A 50 1.01 -10.67 0.38
N PHE A 51 0.34 -9.72 -0.26
CA PHE A 51 0.72 -9.21 -1.59
C PHE A 51 2.07 -8.49 -1.60
N LEU A 52 2.40 -7.72 -0.57
CA LEU A 52 3.73 -7.10 -0.43
C LEU A 52 4.86 -8.14 -0.44
N ASN A 53 4.59 -9.32 0.09
CA ASN A 53 5.54 -10.43 0.13
C ASN A 53 5.45 -11.34 -1.12
N ASN A 54 4.76 -10.91 -2.17
CA ASN A 54 4.51 -11.70 -3.37
C ASN A 54 3.90 -13.08 -3.06
N GLY A 55 2.98 -13.14 -2.11
CA GLY A 55 2.15 -14.30 -1.79
C GLY A 55 0.73 -14.16 -2.33
N SER A 56 -0.06 -15.21 -2.18
CA SER A 56 -1.49 -15.27 -2.51
C SER A 56 -2.20 -16.21 -1.53
N THR A 57 -3.48 -16.00 -1.31
CA THR A 57 -4.32 -16.93 -0.52
C THR A 57 -4.88 -18.08 -1.36
N GLY A 58 -4.64 -18.06 -2.69
CA GLY A 58 -5.05 -19.12 -3.61
C GLY A 58 -6.44 -18.92 -4.21
N GLY A 59 -7.06 -17.75 -4.00
CA GLY A 59 -8.39 -17.44 -4.51
C GLY A 59 -8.38 -16.43 -5.68
N VAL A 60 -9.37 -15.54 -5.68
CA VAL A 60 -9.58 -14.46 -6.68
C VAL A 60 -8.41 -13.47 -6.72
N ASP A 61 -7.62 -13.40 -5.66
CA ASP A 61 -6.40 -12.62 -5.55
C ASP A 61 -5.34 -12.99 -6.60
N ILE A 62 -5.32 -14.24 -7.11
CA ILE A 62 -4.46 -14.64 -8.24
C ILE A 62 -4.86 -13.84 -9.50
N VAL A 63 -6.17 -13.71 -9.75
CA VAL A 63 -6.69 -12.93 -10.87
C VAL A 63 -6.28 -11.46 -10.73
N ALA A 64 -6.41 -10.90 -9.52
CA ALA A 64 -6.00 -9.52 -9.24
C ALA A 64 -4.50 -9.31 -9.49
N MET A 65 -3.65 -10.25 -9.11
CA MET A 65 -2.21 -10.18 -9.37
C MET A 65 -1.88 -10.25 -10.87
N ILE A 66 -2.56 -11.12 -11.61
CA ILE A 66 -2.39 -11.24 -13.07
C ILE A 66 -2.81 -9.92 -13.75
N VAL A 67 -3.99 -9.39 -13.43
CA VAL A 67 -4.47 -8.13 -13.99
C VAL A 67 -3.54 -6.96 -13.64
N ASN A 68 -3.08 -6.86 -12.39
CA ASN A 68 -2.13 -5.85 -11.98
C ASN A 68 -0.82 -5.94 -12.76
N LYS A 69 -0.35 -7.15 -13.06
CA LYS A 69 0.87 -7.36 -13.85
C LYS A 69 0.77 -6.79 -15.27
N TYR A 70 -0.40 -6.93 -15.92
CA TYR A 70 -0.58 -6.51 -17.32
C TYR A 70 -1.20 -5.11 -17.47
N LYS A 71 -2.14 -4.74 -16.59
CA LYS A 71 -2.94 -3.51 -16.70
C LYS A 71 -2.54 -2.42 -15.71
N HIS A 72 -1.64 -2.71 -14.75
CA HIS A 72 -1.22 -1.78 -13.68
C HIS A 72 -2.40 -1.16 -12.90
N LEU A 73 -3.51 -1.87 -12.81
CA LEU A 73 -4.66 -1.46 -12.00
C LEU A 73 -4.38 -1.72 -10.52
N PRO A 74 -4.90 -0.88 -9.61
CA PRO A 74 -4.83 -1.13 -8.17
C PRO A 74 -5.44 -2.50 -7.83
N MET A 75 -4.72 -3.30 -7.04
CA MET A 75 -5.12 -4.68 -6.74
C MET A 75 -6.44 -4.75 -5.99
N GLY A 76 -6.67 -3.85 -5.04
CA GLY A 76 -7.91 -3.77 -4.29
C GLY A 76 -9.13 -3.48 -5.19
N ARG A 77 -8.98 -2.64 -6.21
CA ARG A 77 -10.05 -2.38 -7.18
C ARG A 77 -10.38 -3.60 -8.02
N VAL A 78 -9.39 -4.38 -8.42
CA VAL A 78 -9.62 -5.61 -9.19
C VAL A 78 -10.32 -6.65 -8.32
N LEU A 79 -9.90 -6.81 -7.07
CA LEU A 79 -10.57 -7.66 -6.09
C LEU A 79 -12.03 -7.24 -5.92
N MET A 80 -12.29 -5.96 -5.65
CA MET A 80 -13.65 -5.44 -5.53
C MET A 80 -14.50 -5.77 -6.77
N ALA A 81 -13.97 -5.59 -7.96
CA ALA A 81 -14.71 -5.88 -9.19
C ALA A 81 -15.08 -7.38 -9.31
N CYS A 82 -14.14 -8.27 -8.99
CA CYS A 82 -14.39 -9.71 -8.99
C CYS A 82 -15.42 -10.10 -7.92
N ASP A 83 -15.27 -9.58 -6.70
CA ASP A 83 -16.17 -9.89 -5.59
C ASP A 83 -17.59 -9.36 -5.84
N ILE A 84 -17.74 -8.16 -6.44
CA ILE A 84 -19.05 -7.63 -6.85
C ILE A 84 -19.75 -8.60 -7.79
N VAL A 85 -19.03 -9.14 -8.79
CA VAL A 85 -19.60 -10.13 -9.71
C VAL A 85 -20.04 -11.37 -8.95
N ILE A 86 -19.21 -11.88 -8.03
CA ILE A 86 -19.54 -13.07 -7.22
C ILE A 86 -20.78 -12.80 -6.34
N ILE A 87 -20.84 -11.65 -5.66
CA ILE A 87 -21.96 -11.25 -4.81
C ILE A 87 -23.26 -11.13 -5.61
N LEU A 88 -23.20 -10.54 -6.82
CA LEU A 88 -24.36 -10.47 -7.70
C LEU A 88 -24.80 -11.85 -8.19
N CYS A 89 -23.86 -12.74 -8.48
CA CYS A 89 -24.19 -14.13 -8.84
C CYS A 89 -24.80 -14.89 -7.65
N ALA A 90 -24.39 -14.58 -6.42
CA ALA A 90 -24.94 -15.19 -5.21
C ALA A 90 -26.45 -14.92 -5.03
N TYR A 91 -26.96 -13.81 -5.59
CA TYR A 91 -28.42 -13.52 -5.61
C TYR A 91 -29.25 -14.61 -6.29
N PHE A 92 -28.68 -15.36 -7.25
CA PHE A 92 -29.36 -16.44 -7.94
C PHE A 92 -29.35 -17.77 -7.15
N LEU A 93 -28.61 -17.84 -6.04
CA LEU A 93 -28.59 -19.04 -5.20
C LEU A 93 -29.94 -19.24 -4.48
N PRO A 94 -30.44 -20.47 -4.40
CA PRO A 94 -31.70 -20.78 -3.72
C PRO A 94 -31.78 -20.24 -2.29
N GLU A 95 -30.68 -20.35 -1.55
CA GLU A 95 -30.56 -19.91 -0.16
C GLU A 95 -30.83 -18.41 0.05
N ILE A 96 -30.52 -17.56 -0.93
CA ILE A 96 -30.78 -16.13 -0.86
C ILE A 96 -32.15 -15.80 -1.46
N LYS A 97 -32.54 -16.53 -2.50
CA LYS A 97 -33.79 -16.32 -3.21
C LYS A 97 -35.02 -16.71 -2.38
N GLU A 98 -34.88 -17.69 -1.47
CA GLU A 98 -35.95 -18.14 -0.56
C GLU A 98 -36.14 -17.18 0.63
N LEU A 99 -35.18 -16.28 0.89
CA LEU A 99 -35.30 -15.28 1.96
C LEU A 99 -36.29 -14.17 1.58
N PRO A 100 -36.97 -13.55 2.56
CA PRO A 100 -37.71 -12.32 2.33
C PRO A 100 -36.82 -11.27 1.65
N PHE A 101 -37.36 -10.56 0.66
CA PHE A 101 -36.61 -9.61 -0.18
C PHE A 101 -35.70 -8.65 0.63
N GLY A 102 -36.19 -8.15 1.78
CA GLY A 102 -35.39 -7.26 2.65
C GLY A 102 -34.16 -7.94 3.23
N GLN A 103 -34.27 -9.18 3.70
CA GLN A 103 -33.12 -9.91 4.26
C GLN A 103 -32.09 -10.33 3.21
N GLY A 104 -32.56 -10.71 2.02
CA GLY A 104 -31.70 -11.00 0.88
C GLY A 104 -30.91 -9.78 0.44
N LEU A 105 -31.57 -8.64 0.34
CA LEU A 105 -30.94 -7.35 0.01
C LEU A 105 -29.93 -6.92 1.07
N GLU A 106 -30.26 -7.08 2.34
CA GLU A 106 -29.36 -6.76 3.47
C GLU A 106 -28.05 -7.55 3.40
N LYS A 107 -28.10 -8.84 3.13
CA LYS A 107 -26.91 -9.69 2.96
C LYS A 107 -26.04 -9.22 1.80
N ILE A 108 -26.64 -8.84 0.68
CA ILE A 108 -25.91 -8.30 -0.48
C ILE A 108 -25.24 -6.98 -0.14
N LEU A 109 -25.95 -6.07 0.53
CA LEU A 109 -25.40 -4.78 0.96
C LEU A 109 -24.22 -4.95 1.93
N PHE A 110 -24.34 -5.86 2.90
CA PHE A 110 -23.21 -6.17 3.80
C PHE A 110 -22.03 -6.76 3.04
N GLY A 111 -22.24 -7.65 2.08
CA GLY A 111 -21.20 -8.16 1.21
C GLY A 111 -20.49 -7.07 0.42
N LEU A 112 -21.23 -6.13 -0.17
CA LEU A 112 -20.68 -5.00 -0.89
C LEU A 112 -19.90 -4.05 0.03
N CYS A 113 -20.41 -3.77 1.23
CA CYS A 113 -19.68 -2.99 2.24
C CYS A 113 -18.36 -3.66 2.64
N TYR A 114 -18.40 -4.96 2.93
CA TYR A 114 -17.20 -5.74 3.26
C TYR A 114 -16.16 -5.67 2.15
N THR A 115 -16.55 -5.94 0.92
CA THR A 115 -15.68 -5.90 -0.26
C THR A 115 -15.07 -4.52 -0.49
N PHE A 116 -15.86 -3.45 -0.30
CA PHE A 116 -15.36 -2.09 -0.40
C PHE A 116 -14.31 -1.78 0.66
N MET A 117 -14.55 -2.16 1.92
CA MET A 117 -13.62 -1.95 3.02
C MET A 117 -12.34 -2.78 2.83
N ALA A 118 -12.47 -4.05 2.47
CA ALA A 118 -11.34 -4.93 2.23
C ALA A 118 -10.47 -4.45 1.04
N GLY A 119 -11.07 -4.12 -0.09
CA GLY A 119 -10.35 -3.62 -1.26
C GLY A 119 -9.63 -2.30 -1.01
N THR A 120 -10.28 -1.38 -0.27
CA THR A 120 -9.66 -0.10 0.13
C THR A 120 -8.48 -0.32 1.07
N ALA A 121 -8.60 -1.23 2.04
CA ALA A 121 -7.53 -1.57 2.96
C ALA A 121 -6.33 -2.21 2.23
N VAL A 122 -6.56 -3.11 1.27
CA VAL A 122 -5.51 -3.68 0.40
C VAL A 122 -4.76 -2.56 -0.31
N ASP A 123 -5.48 -1.67 -1.00
CA ASP A 123 -4.86 -0.59 -1.76
C ASP A 123 -4.11 0.39 -0.85
N TRP A 124 -4.63 0.67 0.34
CA TRP A 124 -3.97 1.53 1.32
C TRP A 124 -2.63 0.94 1.79
N VAL A 125 -2.59 -0.35 2.14
CA VAL A 125 -1.36 -1.05 2.56
C VAL A 125 -0.33 -1.06 1.43
N LEU A 126 -0.75 -1.42 0.21
CA LEU A 126 0.15 -1.49 -0.95
C LEU A 126 0.71 -0.11 -1.34
N ASN A 127 -0.14 0.90 -1.36
CA ASN A 127 0.27 2.25 -1.76
C ASN A 127 1.21 2.89 -0.72
N ARG A 128 0.94 2.70 0.57
CA ARG A 128 1.77 3.29 1.63
C ARG A 128 3.22 2.82 1.59
N THR A 129 3.45 1.57 1.22
CA THR A 129 4.80 0.98 1.16
C THR A 129 5.58 1.44 -0.07
N ARG A 130 4.89 1.87 -1.13
CA ARG A 130 5.49 2.29 -2.41
C ARG A 130 5.66 3.80 -2.57
N GLN A 131 5.24 4.59 -1.58
CA GLN A 131 5.35 6.03 -1.67
C GLN A 131 6.82 6.48 -1.64
N SER A 132 7.16 7.31 -2.62
CA SER A 132 8.44 8.03 -2.68
C SER A 132 8.21 9.50 -2.40
N VAL A 133 9.22 10.15 -1.88
CA VAL A 133 9.22 11.58 -1.56
C VAL A 133 10.45 12.24 -2.14
N GLN A 134 10.26 13.45 -2.62
CA GLN A 134 11.32 14.31 -3.09
C GLN A 134 11.55 15.41 -2.05
N PHE A 135 12.80 15.66 -1.77
CA PHE A 135 13.24 16.74 -0.91
C PHE A 135 13.91 17.83 -1.73
N PHE A 136 13.63 19.08 -1.38
CA PHE A 136 14.41 20.24 -1.72
C PHE A 136 14.93 20.85 -0.44
N ILE A 137 16.25 20.91 -0.26
CA ILE A 137 16.90 21.37 0.95
C ILE A 137 17.74 22.59 0.59
N PHE A 138 17.45 23.69 1.24
CA PHE A 138 18.10 24.98 1.08
C PHE A 138 18.94 25.23 2.32
N SER A 139 20.26 25.18 2.17
CA SER A 139 21.22 25.38 3.27
C SER A 139 22.55 25.87 2.74
N THR A 140 23.24 26.62 3.55
CA THR A 140 24.65 27.01 3.28
C THR A 140 25.62 25.83 3.45
N LYS A 141 25.21 24.80 4.26
CA LYS A 141 25.99 23.58 4.49
C LYS A 141 25.56 22.44 3.56
N TYR A 142 25.29 22.77 2.30
CA TYR A 142 24.74 21.83 1.31
C TYR A 142 25.67 20.62 1.05
N GLU A 143 27.00 20.79 1.12
CA GLU A 143 27.98 19.71 0.89
C GLU A 143 27.92 18.66 2.01
N GLU A 144 27.95 19.11 3.28
CA GLU A 144 27.85 18.23 4.44
C GLU A 144 26.54 17.46 4.45
N ILE A 145 25.43 18.13 4.12
CA ILE A 145 24.10 17.52 4.03
C ILE A 145 24.06 16.48 2.89
N ALA A 146 24.61 16.79 1.74
CA ALA A 146 24.66 15.88 0.60
C ALA A 146 25.47 14.61 0.93
N GLU A 147 26.63 14.76 1.55
CA GLU A 147 27.48 13.65 1.95
C GLU A 147 26.81 12.79 3.04
N ALA A 148 26.18 13.41 4.03
CA ALA A 148 25.46 12.70 5.08
C ALA A 148 24.28 11.87 4.52
N ILE A 149 23.53 12.41 3.56
CA ILE A 149 22.43 11.69 2.91
C ILE A 149 22.98 10.50 2.10
N MET A 150 24.00 10.69 1.29
CA MET A 150 24.60 9.61 0.50
C MET A 150 25.19 8.49 1.35
N THR A 151 25.74 8.84 2.52
CA THR A 151 26.39 7.87 3.40
C THR A 151 25.39 7.12 4.30
N GLN A 152 24.45 7.83 4.91
CA GLN A 152 23.55 7.26 5.93
C GLN A 152 22.22 6.74 5.38
N VAL A 153 21.73 7.30 4.28
CA VAL A 153 20.45 6.90 3.66
C VAL A 153 20.64 6.17 2.34
N PRO A 154 21.84 5.94 1.87
CA PRO A 154 22.38 5.59 0.55
C PRO A 154 21.44 5.97 -0.63
N ARG A 155 21.07 7.24 -0.70
CA ARG A 155 20.27 7.81 -1.80
C ARG A 155 21.08 8.77 -2.64
N GLY A 156 20.79 8.78 -3.93
CA GLY A 156 21.39 9.74 -4.87
C GLY A 156 20.99 11.16 -4.50
N VAL A 157 21.97 12.07 -4.56
CA VAL A 157 21.77 13.49 -4.31
C VAL A 157 22.17 14.26 -5.56
N THR A 158 21.38 15.26 -5.90
CA THR A 158 21.70 16.20 -6.99
C THR A 158 21.78 17.60 -6.40
N LEU A 159 22.87 18.30 -6.72
CA LEU A 159 23.04 19.71 -6.39
C LEU A 159 22.58 20.55 -7.58
N MET A 160 21.69 21.50 -7.35
CA MET A 160 21.18 22.43 -8.35
C MET A 160 21.64 23.84 -8.00
N ASP A 161 22.19 24.54 -8.98
CA ASP A 161 22.52 25.95 -8.84
C ASP A 161 21.22 26.77 -8.87
N ALA A 162 21.07 27.65 -7.90
CA ALA A 162 19.91 28.52 -7.74
C ALA A 162 20.33 29.92 -7.32
N GLN A 163 19.43 30.87 -7.41
CA GLN A 163 19.63 32.23 -6.93
C GLN A 163 18.48 32.66 -6.05
N GLY A 164 18.78 33.22 -4.91
CA GLY A 164 17.78 33.82 -4.03
C GLY A 164 16.98 34.89 -4.73
N GLY A 165 15.65 34.76 -4.77
CA GLY A 165 14.79 35.71 -5.47
C GLY A 165 14.87 37.13 -4.87
N TYR A 166 14.98 37.24 -3.55
CA TYR A 166 15.09 38.48 -2.83
C TYR A 166 16.55 38.94 -2.64
N SER A 167 17.40 38.07 -2.08
CA SER A 167 18.82 38.40 -1.79
C SER A 167 19.67 38.55 -3.03
N LYS A 168 19.25 37.94 -4.17
CA LYS A 168 20.05 37.82 -5.40
C LYS A 168 21.38 37.10 -5.26
N GLU A 169 21.60 36.49 -4.10
CA GLU A 169 22.81 35.68 -3.84
C GLU A 169 22.74 34.31 -4.48
N PRO A 170 23.85 33.79 -5.01
CA PRO A 170 23.91 32.43 -5.51
C PRO A 170 23.81 31.45 -4.36
N MET A 171 23.05 30.37 -4.55
CA MET A 171 22.88 29.31 -3.58
C MET A 171 22.82 27.96 -4.28
N LYS A 172 23.07 26.88 -3.53
CA LYS A 172 22.86 25.51 -4.02
C LYS A 172 21.71 24.85 -3.30
N VAL A 173 20.89 24.16 -4.07
CA VAL A 173 19.75 23.38 -3.56
C VAL A 173 20.10 21.91 -3.64
N VAL A 174 20.04 21.22 -2.51
CA VAL A 174 20.20 19.78 -2.46
C VAL A 174 18.85 19.13 -2.75
N THR A 175 18.78 18.33 -3.80
CA THR A 175 17.60 17.53 -4.10
C THR A 175 17.89 16.04 -4.01
N THR A 176 16.99 15.29 -3.38
CA THR A 176 17.07 13.85 -3.28
C THR A 176 15.69 13.23 -3.32
N ILE A 177 15.61 12.01 -3.84
CA ILE A 177 14.39 11.20 -3.84
C ILE A 177 14.62 10.00 -2.93
N ALA A 178 13.74 9.84 -1.96
CA ALA A 178 13.82 8.78 -0.96
C ALA A 178 12.47 8.07 -0.80
N ARG A 179 12.44 6.97 -0.08
CA ARG A 179 11.18 6.33 0.29
C ARG A 179 10.55 7.04 1.49
N GLN A 180 9.24 7.00 1.61
CA GLN A 180 8.51 7.67 2.70
C GLN A 180 9.03 7.30 4.11
N HIS A 181 9.44 6.06 4.33
CA HIS A 181 9.95 5.63 5.64
C HIS A 181 11.34 6.20 5.98
N GLU A 182 12.10 6.68 4.98
CA GLU A 182 13.42 7.29 5.15
C GLU A 182 13.33 8.79 5.49
N SER A 183 12.15 9.40 5.31
CA SER A 183 11.93 10.83 5.52
C SER A 183 12.37 11.31 6.90
N ALA A 184 11.98 10.58 7.94
CA ALA A 184 12.32 10.97 9.32
C ALA A 184 13.84 10.97 9.58
N THR A 185 14.58 10.11 8.90
CA THR A 185 16.04 10.06 8.98
C THR A 185 16.65 11.26 8.28
N ILE A 186 16.18 11.59 7.06
CA ILE A 186 16.65 12.75 6.31
C ILE A 186 16.40 14.04 7.10
N PHE A 187 15.20 14.24 7.65
CA PHE A 187 14.90 15.41 8.48
C PHE A 187 15.84 15.53 9.70
N ARG A 188 16.11 14.41 10.39
CA ARG A 188 17.05 14.41 11.54
C ARG A 188 18.46 14.77 11.11
N LEU A 189 18.94 14.23 9.98
CA LEU A 189 20.27 14.54 9.45
C LEU A 189 20.40 16.01 9.10
N VAL A 190 19.45 16.55 8.36
CA VAL A 190 19.47 17.97 7.98
C VAL A 190 19.45 18.87 9.19
N ASN A 191 18.55 18.61 10.15
CA ASN A 191 18.44 19.43 11.37
C ASN A 191 19.67 19.34 12.27
N ALA A 192 20.37 18.19 12.28
CA ALA A 192 21.61 18.03 13.05
C ALA A 192 22.78 18.82 12.46
N ILE A 193 22.82 18.96 11.12
CA ILE A 193 23.90 19.68 10.42
C ILE A 193 23.59 21.18 10.36
N ASP A 194 22.37 21.53 9.99
CA ASP A 194 21.92 22.91 9.90
C ASP A 194 20.48 23.06 10.41
N PRO A 195 20.29 23.48 11.66
CA PRO A 195 18.98 23.74 12.23
C PRO A 195 18.17 24.83 11.52
N ASN A 196 18.84 25.71 10.75
CA ASN A 196 18.20 26.80 10.00
C ASN A 196 17.91 26.42 8.55
N ALA A 197 18.22 25.19 8.11
CA ALA A 197 17.94 24.75 6.77
C ALA A 197 16.44 24.80 6.46
N PHE A 198 16.08 25.34 5.28
CA PHE A 198 14.70 25.24 4.79
C PHE A 198 14.54 23.95 3.98
N VAL A 199 13.59 23.12 4.39
CA VAL A 199 13.33 21.82 3.78
C VAL A 199 11.90 21.75 3.26
N SER A 200 11.75 21.50 1.97
CA SER A 200 10.46 21.21 1.34
C SER A 200 10.41 19.73 0.97
N GLN A 201 9.33 19.05 1.36
CA GLN A 201 9.07 17.66 1.02
C GLN A 201 7.79 17.57 0.20
N SER A 202 7.84 16.87 -0.92
CA SER A 202 6.66 16.56 -1.74
C SER A 202 6.56 15.06 -2.02
N GLN A 203 5.34 14.54 -2.12
CA GLN A 203 5.11 13.16 -2.55
C GLN A 203 5.30 13.06 -4.06
N VAL A 204 6.07 12.05 -4.48
CA VAL A 204 6.31 11.75 -5.89
C VAL A 204 5.68 10.41 -6.24
N ARG A 205 4.89 10.40 -7.31
CA ARG A 205 4.28 9.17 -7.84
C ARG A 205 5.10 8.67 -9.02
N GLY A 206 5.46 7.39 -9.00
CA GLY A 206 6.11 6.75 -10.14
C GLY A 206 7.59 7.13 -10.26
N VAL A 207 8.40 6.80 -9.27
CA VAL A 207 9.85 6.88 -9.35
C VAL A 207 10.40 5.56 -9.88
N PHE A 208 11.11 5.64 -10.99
CA PHE A 208 11.68 4.47 -11.66
C PHE A 208 13.18 4.66 -11.87
N GLY A 209 13.93 3.57 -11.90
CA GLY A 209 15.37 3.58 -12.17
C GLY A 209 16.20 3.13 -10.97
N GLN A 210 17.45 3.56 -10.92
CA GLN A 210 18.44 3.11 -9.93
C GLN A 210 17.96 3.29 -8.48
N GLY A 211 17.85 2.17 -7.75
CA GLY A 211 17.40 2.17 -6.34
C GLY A 211 15.88 2.18 -6.13
N PHE A 212 15.10 2.24 -7.22
CA PHE A 212 13.64 2.19 -7.26
C PHE A 212 13.10 1.08 -8.17
N GLU A 213 11.83 1.12 -8.53
CA GLU A 213 11.25 0.13 -9.43
C GLU A 213 11.86 0.22 -10.85
N SER A 214 12.11 -0.92 -11.49
CA SER A 214 12.59 -0.94 -12.87
C SER A 214 11.53 -0.40 -13.83
N ILE A 215 11.95 0.36 -14.83
CA ILE A 215 11.09 0.75 -15.95
C ILE A 215 10.74 -0.54 -16.71
N LYS A 216 9.48 -0.97 -16.61
CA LYS A 216 8.99 -2.03 -17.48
C LYS A 216 8.62 -1.38 -18.79
N GLU A 217 9.26 -1.80 -19.87
CA GLU A 217 8.87 -1.39 -21.23
C GLU A 217 7.39 -1.74 -21.40
N ARG A 218 6.61 -0.74 -21.84
CA ARG A 218 5.23 -0.95 -22.26
C ARG A 218 5.30 -1.69 -23.60
N ALA A 219 5.15 -3.00 -23.54
CA ALA A 219 4.86 -3.80 -24.73
C ALA A 219 3.37 -3.74 -25.04
#